data_d82125825f397207d39aea61052074b1
#
_entry.id   d82125825f397207d39aea61052074b1
#
_cell.length_a   1.000
_cell.length_b   1.000
_cell.length_c   1.000
_cell.angle_alpha   90.00
_cell.angle_beta   90.00
_cell.angle_gamma   90.00
#
_symmetry.space_group_name_H-M   'P 1'
#
loop_
_entity.id
_entity.type
_entity.pdbx_description
1 polymer ?
#
loop_
_entity_poly.entity_id
_entity_poly.type
_entity_poly.pdbx_seq_one_letter_code
_entity_poly.pdbx_strand_id
1 'polypeptide(L)'
;MKRLVISLFMCLFFASGMVNAQETQSGWANGWKYAFSKEGMKEWKPEFTLRESGGFFTDRWMITGGVRVDEKRSFALYFGQGNEWIDHVPAHVHSIRTGVSFRRYWHLGSRKIFAFYNDLSFGMGWVYKINGGYQETPDGNIYRISDEVGDILFEGLWQPGFRVRFYKNIHIFFGPLLATDCIGVHWGIGF
;
A
#
# COMPACT_ATOMS: atom_id res chain seq x y z
N MET A 1 0.73 9.30 20.21
CA MET A 1 0.12 8.88 18.94
C MET A 1 0.87 7.75 18.22
N LYS A 2 2.19 7.85 17.94
CA LYS A 2 2.96 6.80 17.22
C LYS A 2 2.81 5.38 17.80
N ARG A 3 2.83 5.21 19.12
CA ARG A 3 2.68 3.90 19.78
C ARG A 3 1.28 3.30 19.62
N LEU A 4 0.24 4.12 19.59
CA LEU A 4 -1.15 3.68 19.41
C LEU A 4 -1.38 3.17 17.98
N VAL A 5 -0.82 3.85 16.98
CA VAL A 5 -0.89 3.45 15.57
C VAL A 5 -0.18 2.11 15.35
N ILE A 6 1.02 1.94 15.93
CA ILE A 6 1.77 0.67 15.84
C ILE A 6 0.99 -0.47 16.52
N SER A 7 0.41 -0.22 17.69
CA SER A 7 -0.41 -1.24 18.39
C SER A 7 -1.66 -1.60 17.59
N LEU A 8 -2.34 -0.61 17.00
CA LEU A 8 -3.51 -0.84 16.15
C LEU A 8 -3.11 -1.63 14.89
N PHE A 9 -1.97 -1.29 14.28
CA PHE A 9 -1.41 -1.99 13.12
C PHE A 9 -1.10 -3.44 13.45
N MET A 10 -0.47 -3.70 14.61
CA MET A 10 -0.19 -5.04 15.10
C MET A 10 -1.46 -5.82 15.42
N CYS A 11 -2.46 -5.22 16.07
CA CYS A 11 -3.75 -5.87 16.35
C CYS A 11 -4.50 -6.23 15.06
N LEU A 12 -4.49 -5.36 14.07
CA LEU A 12 -5.13 -5.61 12.77
C LEU A 12 -4.36 -6.65 11.96
N PHE A 13 -3.02 -6.68 12.07
CA PHE A 13 -2.17 -7.71 11.48
C PHE A 13 -2.47 -9.09 12.09
N PHE A 14 -2.58 -9.17 13.41
CA PHE A 14 -2.97 -10.40 14.12
C PHE A 14 -4.41 -10.78 13.84
N ALA A 15 -5.36 -9.85 13.79
CA ALA A 15 -6.75 -10.12 13.44
C ALA A 15 -6.89 -10.65 12.00
N SER A 16 -6.18 -10.09 11.03
CA SER A 16 -6.14 -10.61 9.67
C SER A 16 -5.48 -11.99 9.58
N GLY A 17 -4.53 -12.28 10.47
CA GLY A 17 -3.95 -13.61 10.65
C GLY A 17 -4.93 -14.62 11.27
N MET A 18 -5.74 -14.20 12.24
CA MET A 18 -6.70 -15.08 12.93
C MET A 18 -7.90 -15.47 12.06
N VAL A 19 -8.39 -14.61 11.20
CA VAL A 19 -9.42 -14.97 10.20
C VAL A 19 -8.93 -16.09 9.27
N ASN A 20 -7.62 -16.26 9.15
CA ASN A 20 -6.99 -17.34 8.38
C ASN A 20 -6.78 -18.65 9.16
N ALA A 21 -6.94 -18.65 10.48
CA ALA A 21 -6.67 -19.82 11.31
C ALA A 21 -7.72 -20.94 11.16
N GLN A 22 -8.83 -20.68 10.46
CA GLN A 22 -9.80 -21.73 10.11
C GLN A 22 -9.42 -22.55 8.85
N GLU A 23 -8.51 -22.06 8.00
CA GLU A 23 -7.84 -22.96 7.06
C GLU A 23 -6.75 -23.68 7.86
N THR A 24 -6.90 -24.97 8.07
CA THR A 24 -5.94 -25.85 8.76
C THR A 24 -4.49 -25.44 8.42
N GLN A 25 -3.63 -25.27 9.43
CA GLN A 25 -2.22 -24.86 9.27
C GLN A 25 -1.47 -25.64 8.18
N SER A 26 -1.86 -26.88 7.92
CA SER A 26 -1.34 -27.70 6.83
C SER A 26 -1.72 -27.19 5.43
N GLY A 27 -2.92 -26.61 5.27
CA GLY A 27 -3.39 -26.11 3.97
C GLY A 27 -2.68 -24.82 3.52
N TRP A 28 -2.34 -23.94 4.48
CA TRP A 28 -1.65 -22.67 4.17
C TRP A 28 -0.21 -22.90 3.73
N ALA A 29 0.56 -23.68 4.50
CA ALA A 29 1.96 -23.98 4.20
C ALA A 29 2.10 -24.77 2.89
N ASN A 30 1.23 -25.75 2.66
CA ASN A 30 1.22 -26.55 1.43
C ASN A 30 0.84 -25.69 0.20
N GLY A 31 -0.09 -24.76 0.34
CA GLY A 31 -0.45 -23.82 -0.72
C GLY A 31 0.69 -22.92 -1.17
N TRP A 32 1.51 -22.41 -0.23
CA TRP A 32 2.70 -21.64 -0.58
C TRP A 32 3.80 -22.51 -1.18
N LYS A 33 4.01 -23.70 -0.63
CA LYS A 33 4.98 -24.66 -1.17
C LYS A 33 4.67 -25.04 -2.62
N TYR A 34 3.38 -25.25 -2.94
CA TYR A 34 2.96 -25.48 -4.32
C TYR A 34 3.14 -24.23 -5.19
N ALA A 35 2.72 -23.07 -4.73
CA ALA A 35 2.80 -21.82 -5.51
C ALA A 35 4.23 -21.49 -5.96
N PHE A 36 5.24 -21.85 -5.16
CA PHE A 36 6.66 -21.67 -5.50
C PHE A 36 7.33 -22.95 -6.05
N SER A 37 6.58 -23.99 -6.35
CA SER A 37 7.09 -25.14 -7.10
C SER A 37 7.25 -24.82 -8.59
N LYS A 38 8.02 -25.63 -9.33
CA LYS A 38 8.17 -25.47 -10.79
C LYS A 38 6.84 -25.54 -11.54
N GLU A 39 5.93 -26.36 -11.06
CA GLU A 39 4.58 -26.53 -11.62
C GLU A 39 3.72 -25.31 -11.29
N GLY A 40 3.70 -24.88 -10.04
CA GLY A 40 2.92 -23.74 -9.61
C GLY A 40 3.35 -22.43 -10.26
N MET A 41 4.66 -22.22 -10.47
CA MET A 41 5.16 -21.02 -11.14
C MET A 41 4.69 -20.90 -12.61
N LYS A 42 4.35 -21.98 -13.28
CA LYS A 42 3.78 -21.95 -14.63
C LYS A 42 2.35 -21.41 -14.67
N GLU A 43 1.66 -21.43 -13.53
CA GLU A 43 0.30 -20.92 -13.38
C GLU A 43 0.25 -19.44 -13.02
N TRP A 44 1.39 -18.83 -12.73
CA TRP A 44 1.48 -17.43 -12.39
C TRP A 44 0.96 -16.54 -13.52
N LYS A 45 0.15 -15.56 -13.15
CA LYS A 45 -0.40 -14.58 -14.08
C LYS A 45 0.15 -13.21 -13.75
N PRO A 46 0.60 -12.42 -14.74
CA PRO A 46 1.02 -11.06 -14.48
C PRO A 46 -0.17 -10.25 -13.91
N GLU A 47 0.13 -9.35 -13.00
CA GLU A 47 -0.83 -8.43 -12.41
C GLU A 47 -0.18 -7.05 -12.30
N PHE A 48 -0.84 -6.06 -12.89
CA PHE A 48 -0.43 -4.66 -12.82
C PHE A 48 -1.54 -3.83 -12.20
N THR A 49 -1.20 -2.88 -11.34
CA THR A 49 -2.18 -1.94 -10.83
C THR A 49 -1.62 -0.53 -10.86
N LEU A 50 -2.49 0.44 -11.15
CA LEU A 50 -2.26 1.85 -10.95
C LEU A 50 -3.23 2.30 -9.86
N ARG A 51 -2.72 2.88 -8.80
CA ARG A 51 -3.51 3.34 -7.67
C ARG A 51 -3.17 4.77 -7.31
N GLU A 52 -4.18 5.46 -6.86
CA GLU A 52 -4.07 6.74 -6.19
C GLU A 52 -4.60 6.59 -4.78
N SER A 53 -4.01 7.28 -3.85
CA SER A 53 -4.46 7.32 -2.47
C SER A 53 -4.39 8.76 -1.98
N GLY A 54 -5.48 9.22 -1.38
CA GLY A 54 -5.61 10.52 -0.77
C GLY A 54 -5.91 10.36 0.72
N GLY A 55 -5.27 11.16 1.54
CA GLY A 55 -5.49 11.27 2.98
C GLY A 55 -5.68 12.72 3.37
N PHE A 56 -5.90 12.97 4.66
CA PHE A 56 -6.06 14.34 5.17
C PHE A 56 -4.83 15.22 4.90
N PHE A 57 -3.65 14.61 4.74
CA PHE A 57 -2.37 15.32 4.59
C PHE A 57 -1.46 14.70 3.52
N THR A 58 -1.95 13.77 2.72
CA THR A 58 -1.12 13.09 1.73
C THR A 58 -1.89 12.83 0.47
N ASP A 59 -1.18 12.94 -0.63
CA ASP A 59 -1.62 12.52 -1.96
C ASP A 59 -0.53 11.66 -2.57
N ARG A 60 -0.89 10.44 -3.02
CA ARG A 60 0.07 9.45 -3.51
C ARG A 60 -0.48 8.74 -4.71
N TRP A 61 0.39 8.51 -5.67
CA TRP A 61 0.11 7.54 -6.71
C TRP A 61 1.13 6.38 -6.63
N MET A 62 0.70 5.20 -7.03
CA MET A 62 1.48 3.97 -6.94
C MET A 62 1.18 3.06 -8.12
N ILE A 63 2.24 2.59 -8.78
CA ILE A 63 2.18 1.53 -9.79
C ILE A 63 2.70 0.26 -9.13
N THR A 64 1.97 -0.85 -9.28
CA THR A 64 2.47 -2.16 -8.88
C THR A 64 2.60 -3.06 -10.09
N GLY A 65 3.71 -3.80 -10.16
CA GLY A 65 3.94 -4.84 -11.14
C GLY A 65 4.35 -6.13 -10.45
N GLY A 66 3.66 -7.21 -10.76
CA GLY A 66 3.91 -8.47 -10.07
C GLY A 66 3.16 -9.65 -10.67
N VAL A 67 2.95 -10.65 -9.85
CA VAL A 67 2.33 -11.91 -10.26
C VAL A 67 1.22 -12.31 -9.30
N ARG A 68 0.14 -12.81 -9.86
CA ARG A 68 -0.87 -13.55 -9.13
C ARG A 68 -0.44 -15.01 -9.10
N VAL A 69 -0.06 -15.48 -7.91
CA VAL A 69 0.44 -16.86 -7.74
C VAL A 69 -0.69 -17.89 -7.73
N ASP A 70 -1.88 -17.46 -7.33
CA ASP A 70 -3.13 -18.25 -7.42
C ASP A 70 -4.36 -17.31 -7.42
N GLU A 71 -5.56 -17.88 -7.34
CA GLU A 71 -6.80 -17.09 -7.35
C GLU A 71 -6.94 -16.17 -6.14
N LYS A 72 -6.26 -16.49 -5.03
CA LYS A 72 -6.41 -15.80 -3.75
C LYS A 72 -5.23 -14.88 -3.41
N ARG A 73 -4.06 -15.04 -4.06
CA ARG A 73 -2.83 -14.37 -3.62
C ARG A 73 -2.08 -13.76 -4.77
N SER A 74 -1.55 -12.57 -4.55
CA SER A 74 -0.58 -11.94 -5.45
C SER A 74 0.59 -11.34 -4.69
N PHE A 75 1.69 -11.22 -5.39
CA PHE A 75 2.93 -10.62 -4.93
C PHE A 75 3.40 -9.63 -5.99
N ALA A 76 3.77 -8.42 -5.58
CA ALA A 76 4.17 -7.37 -6.50
C ALA A 76 5.29 -6.50 -5.92
N LEU A 77 6.03 -5.86 -6.80
CA LEU A 77 6.84 -4.70 -6.49
C LEU A 77 5.98 -3.46 -6.72
N TYR A 78 6.18 -2.42 -5.93
CA TYR A 78 5.56 -1.14 -6.16
C TYR A 78 6.59 -0.03 -6.32
N PHE A 79 6.21 0.96 -7.10
CA PHE A 79 6.88 2.23 -7.24
C PHE A 79 5.83 3.34 -7.22
N GLY A 80 6.14 4.44 -6.54
CA GLY A 80 5.19 5.55 -6.42
C GLY A 80 5.85 6.85 -6.04
N GLN A 81 5.04 7.88 -6.02
CA GLN A 81 5.40 9.21 -5.55
C GLN A 81 4.38 9.66 -4.52
N GLY A 82 4.85 10.27 -3.45
CA GLY A 82 4.03 10.87 -2.42
C GLY A 82 4.27 12.37 -2.31
N ASN A 83 3.18 13.10 -2.06
CA ASN A 83 3.19 14.49 -1.64
C ASN A 83 2.53 14.55 -0.27
N GLU A 84 3.24 15.01 0.72
CA GLU A 84 2.80 15.01 2.11
C GLU A 84 2.83 16.42 2.67
N TRP A 85 1.86 16.73 3.53
CA TRP A 85 1.84 17.96 4.30
C TRP A 85 2.42 17.70 5.69
N ILE A 86 3.28 18.57 6.15
CA ILE A 86 3.75 18.53 7.53
C ILE A 86 2.84 19.42 8.37
N ASP A 87 2.22 18.84 9.40
CA ASP A 87 1.12 19.40 10.20
C ASP A 87 1.43 20.72 10.92
N HIS A 88 2.71 21.03 11.13
CA HIS A 88 3.12 22.21 11.91
C HIS A 88 3.83 23.30 11.08
N VAL A 89 4.09 22.99 9.82
CA VAL A 89 4.72 23.89 8.86
C VAL A 89 3.99 23.70 7.54
N PRO A 90 3.49 24.73 6.88
CA PRO A 90 2.82 24.57 5.58
C PRO A 90 3.84 24.18 4.51
N ALA A 91 4.41 23.01 4.66
CA ALA A 91 5.43 22.43 3.79
C ALA A 91 4.91 21.20 3.07
N HIS A 92 5.19 21.13 1.79
CA HIS A 92 4.96 19.93 0.98
C HIS A 92 6.24 19.11 0.90
N VAL A 93 6.16 17.86 1.31
CA VAL A 93 7.24 16.89 1.20
C VAL A 93 7.01 16.04 -0.03
N HIS A 94 7.99 16.01 -0.91
CA HIS A 94 7.97 15.17 -2.10
C HIS A 94 8.86 13.95 -1.88
N SER A 95 8.31 12.76 -2.08
CA SER A 95 9.03 11.49 -1.90
C SER A 95 8.81 10.54 -3.07
N ILE A 96 9.87 9.77 -3.38
CA ILE A 96 9.79 8.59 -4.25
C ILE A 96 9.76 7.37 -3.36
N ARG A 97 8.88 6.41 -3.66
CA ARG A 97 8.63 5.25 -2.81
C ARG A 97 8.71 3.96 -3.61
N THR A 98 9.29 2.93 -3.01
CA THR A 98 9.41 1.61 -3.63
C THR A 98 9.39 0.53 -2.56
N GLY A 99 8.92 -0.65 -2.93
CA GLY A 99 8.86 -1.77 -2.01
C GLY A 99 8.14 -2.97 -2.59
N VAL A 100 7.70 -3.83 -1.68
CA VAL A 100 6.99 -5.07 -1.99
C VAL A 100 5.56 -5.01 -1.47
N SER A 101 4.65 -5.66 -2.17
CA SER A 101 3.23 -5.72 -1.84
C SER A 101 2.78 -7.17 -1.86
N PHE A 102 2.04 -7.56 -0.82
CA PHE A 102 1.38 -8.85 -0.68
C PHE A 102 -0.11 -8.63 -0.63
N ARG A 103 -0.84 -9.23 -1.57
CA ARG A 103 -2.28 -9.08 -1.63
C ARG A 103 -2.97 -10.42 -1.52
N ARG A 104 -4.02 -10.47 -0.70
CA ARG A 104 -4.91 -11.60 -0.58
C ARG A 104 -6.31 -11.22 -1.00
N TYR A 105 -6.97 -12.11 -1.74
CA TYR A 105 -8.33 -11.94 -2.24
C TYR A 105 -9.27 -12.96 -1.62
N TRP A 106 -10.48 -12.50 -1.31
CA TRP A 106 -11.64 -13.33 -0.94
C TRP A 106 -12.75 -13.04 -1.94
N HIS A 107 -12.97 -13.96 -2.87
CA HIS A 107 -13.99 -13.82 -3.89
C HIS A 107 -15.38 -13.97 -3.30
N LEU A 108 -16.29 -13.08 -3.69
CA LEU A 108 -17.69 -13.08 -3.31
C LEU A 108 -18.51 -13.65 -4.48
N GLY A 109 -19.22 -14.75 -4.20
CA GLY A 109 -20.05 -15.43 -5.19
C GLY A 109 -19.29 -16.24 -6.25
N SER A 110 -19.99 -17.09 -6.97
CA SER A 110 -19.43 -18.02 -7.95
C SER A 110 -18.83 -17.32 -9.18
N ARG A 111 -19.38 -16.17 -9.57
CA ARG A 111 -18.92 -15.41 -10.75
C ARG A 111 -17.61 -14.66 -10.53
N LYS A 112 -17.12 -14.57 -9.29
CA LYS A 112 -15.86 -13.89 -8.92
C LYS A 112 -15.75 -12.45 -9.44
N ILE A 113 -16.90 -11.76 -9.60
CA ILE A 113 -16.95 -10.36 -10.03
C ILE A 113 -16.46 -9.45 -8.91
N PHE A 114 -16.90 -9.76 -7.68
CA PHE A 114 -16.55 -9.03 -6.49
C PHE A 114 -15.55 -9.82 -5.65
N ALA A 115 -14.58 -9.13 -5.10
CA ALA A 115 -13.69 -9.69 -4.10
C ALA A 115 -13.40 -8.63 -3.03
N PHE A 116 -13.37 -9.06 -1.79
CA PHE A 116 -12.66 -8.34 -0.75
C PHE A 116 -11.17 -8.63 -0.91
N TYR A 117 -10.32 -7.67 -0.63
CA TYR A 117 -8.88 -7.90 -0.60
C TYR A 117 -8.22 -7.22 0.60
N ASN A 118 -7.07 -7.71 0.93
CA ASN A 118 -6.17 -7.17 1.92
C ASN A 118 -4.78 -7.05 1.28
N ASP A 119 -4.25 -5.84 1.19
CA ASP A 119 -2.96 -5.55 0.62
C ASP A 119 -2.05 -5.00 1.72
N LEU A 120 -0.93 -5.67 1.92
CA LEU A 120 0.12 -5.27 2.83
C LEU A 120 1.36 -4.95 2.02
N SER A 121 1.86 -3.74 2.16
CA SER A 121 3.05 -3.30 1.46
C SER A 121 4.09 -2.80 2.45
N PHE A 122 5.35 -3.09 2.15
CA PHE A 122 6.51 -2.67 2.92
C PHE A 122 7.57 -2.14 1.97
N GLY A 123 8.18 -1.02 2.35
CA GLY A 123 9.18 -0.43 1.48
C GLY A 123 9.93 0.73 2.10
N MET A 124 10.53 1.49 1.23
CA MET A 124 11.30 2.67 1.58
C MET A 124 10.87 3.84 0.70
N GLY A 125 10.82 5.01 1.30
CA GLY A 125 10.65 6.27 0.61
C GLY A 125 11.93 7.09 0.70
N TRP A 126 12.24 7.79 -0.37
CA TRP A 126 13.28 8.79 -0.39
C TRP A 126 12.65 10.18 -0.53
N VAL A 127 12.83 11.01 0.48
CA VAL A 127 12.42 12.42 0.48
C VAL A 127 13.48 13.21 -0.27
N TYR A 128 13.11 13.77 -1.40
CA TYR A 128 14.05 14.51 -2.24
C TYR A 128 13.83 16.03 -2.24
N LYS A 129 12.65 16.48 -1.75
CA LYS A 129 12.34 17.91 -1.73
C LYS A 129 11.31 18.25 -0.69
N ILE A 130 11.54 19.36 0.03
CA ILE A 130 10.59 20.01 0.91
C ILE A 130 10.29 21.40 0.36
N ASN A 131 9.03 21.71 0.09
CA ASN A 131 8.59 23.00 -0.43
C ASN A 131 7.57 23.65 0.49
N GLY A 132 7.65 24.97 0.63
CA GLY A 132 6.55 25.79 1.13
C GLY A 132 6.55 26.07 2.63
N GLY A 133 7.54 25.63 3.38
CA GLY A 133 7.70 26.06 4.77
C GLY A 133 8.14 27.50 4.86
N TYR A 134 7.73 28.19 5.93
CA TYR A 134 8.22 29.53 6.28
C TYR A 134 8.90 29.42 7.63
N GLN A 135 10.08 29.98 7.73
CA GLN A 135 10.80 30.11 8.99
C GLN A 135 10.92 31.59 9.34
N GLU A 136 10.48 31.94 10.52
CA GLU A 136 10.69 33.29 11.09
C GLU A 136 12.04 33.30 11.81
N THR A 137 12.89 34.27 11.46
CA THR A 137 14.15 34.49 12.15
C THR A 137 13.93 35.33 13.39
N PRO A 138 14.88 35.35 14.36
CA PRO A 138 14.80 36.22 15.53
C PRO A 138 14.60 37.70 15.22
N ASP A 139 14.97 38.13 14.02
CA ASP A 139 14.82 39.49 13.53
C ASP A 139 13.46 39.79 12.89
N GLY A 140 12.52 38.80 12.93
CA GLY A 140 11.18 38.92 12.36
C GLY A 140 11.09 38.76 10.84
N ASN A 141 12.16 38.36 10.18
CA ASN A 141 12.13 38.07 8.75
C ASN A 141 11.56 36.66 8.49
N ILE A 142 10.69 36.54 7.51
CA ILE A 142 10.09 35.28 7.10
C ILE A 142 10.82 34.77 5.83
N TYR A 143 11.42 33.58 5.93
CA TYR A 143 12.04 32.90 4.81
C TYR A 143 11.22 31.69 4.39
N ARG A 144 11.10 31.48 3.07
CA ARG A 144 10.53 30.26 2.52
C ARG A 144 11.59 29.16 2.57
N ILE A 145 11.24 28.05 3.21
CA ILE A 145 12.08 26.85 3.21
C ILE A 145 11.83 26.08 1.89
N SER A 146 12.90 25.87 1.14
CA SER A 146 12.88 24.97 -0.02
C SER A 146 14.24 24.28 -0.06
N ASP A 147 14.28 23.12 0.56
CA ASP A 147 15.51 22.34 0.68
C ASP A 147 15.41 21.02 -0.09
N GLU A 148 16.51 20.68 -0.75
CA GLU A 148 16.72 19.31 -1.20
C GLU A 148 17.17 18.47 -0.01
N VAL A 149 16.38 17.44 0.31
CA VAL A 149 16.61 16.56 1.45
C VAL A 149 16.87 15.16 0.93
N GLY A 150 17.81 14.45 1.55
CA GLY A 150 18.18 13.09 1.19
C GLY A 150 17.75 12.04 2.23
N ASP A 151 16.61 12.24 2.91
CA ASP A 151 16.17 11.37 3.98
C ASP A 151 15.49 10.10 3.46
N ILE A 152 15.76 9.00 4.15
CA ILE A 152 15.14 7.71 3.89
C ILE A 152 14.04 7.46 4.93
N LEU A 153 12.84 7.15 4.45
CA LEU A 153 11.68 6.78 5.25
C LEU A 153 11.38 5.29 5.08
N PHE A 154 11.08 4.60 6.16
CA PHE A 154 10.49 3.27 6.10
C PHE A 154 8.97 3.38 6.01
N GLU A 155 8.40 2.65 5.06
CA GLU A 155 6.98 2.65 4.77
C GLU A 155 6.34 1.31 5.06
N GLY A 156 5.23 1.34 5.78
CA GLY A 156 4.29 0.24 5.88
C GLY A 156 2.91 0.72 5.44
N LEU A 157 2.29 0.01 4.51
CA LEU A 157 0.94 0.30 4.00
C LEU A 157 0.04 -0.89 4.25
N TRP A 158 -1.15 -0.62 4.75
CA TRP A 158 -2.25 -1.58 4.78
C TRP A 158 -3.43 -1.00 4.03
N GLN A 159 -3.81 -1.66 2.95
CA GLN A 159 -4.86 -1.23 2.03
C GLN A 159 -5.91 -2.34 1.88
N PRO A 160 -6.79 -2.54 2.87
CA PRO A 160 -7.94 -3.41 2.70
C PRO A 160 -8.95 -2.74 1.78
N GLY A 161 -9.77 -3.55 1.09
CA GLY A 161 -10.79 -2.94 0.23
C GLY A 161 -11.54 -3.93 -0.62
N PHE A 162 -12.25 -3.38 -1.58
CA PHE A 162 -13.03 -4.14 -2.55
C PHE A 162 -12.41 -4.04 -3.93
N ARG A 163 -12.42 -5.18 -4.62
CA ARG A 163 -12.09 -5.28 -6.03
C ARG A 163 -13.35 -5.66 -6.80
N VAL A 164 -13.63 -4.90 -7.85
CA VAL A 164 -14.73 -5.18 -8.77
C VAL A 164 -14.15 -5.46 -10.15
N ARG A 165 -14.44 -6.63 -10.71
CA ARG A 165 -14.06 -6.96 -12.09
C ARG A 165 -15.06 -6.32 -13.05
N PHE A 166 -14.59 -5.36 -13.82
CA PHE A 166 -15.42 -4.61 -14.74
C PHE A 166 -15.48 -5.29 -16.12
N TYR A 167 -14.35 -5.68 -16.68
CA TYR A 167 -14.28 -6.29 -17.99
C TYR A 167 -13.07 -7.23 -18.10
N LYS A 168 -13.29 -8.49 -18.53
CA LYS A 168 -12.20 -9.50 -18.65
C LYS A 168 -11.24 -9.47 -17.46
N ASN A 169 -10.06 -8.86 -17.65
CA ASN A 169 -9.02 -8.74 -16.64
C ASN A 169 -8.94 -7.36 -15.99
N ILE A 170 -9.82 -6.42 -16.39
CA ILE A 170 -9.82 -5.07 -15.81
C ILE A 170 -10.59 -5.08 -14.50
N HIS A 171 -9.96 -4.57 -13.47
CA HIS A 171 -10.48 -4.50 -12.12
C HIS A 171 -10.41 -3.06 -11.58
N ILE A 172 -11.40 -2.65 -10.81
CA ILE A 172 -11.37 -1.43 -10.02
C ILE A 172 -11.12 -1.82 -8.57
N PHE A 173 -10.24 -1.08 -7.91
CA PHE A 173 -9.90 -1.24 -6.50
C PHE A 173 -10.31 0.01 -5.74
N PHE A 174 -10.86 -0.15 -4.55
CA PHE A 174 -11.12 0.96 -3.64
C PHE A 174 -11.22 0.48 -2.19
N GLY A 175 -10.85 1.35 -1.27
CA GLY A 175 -10.90 1.04 0.16
C GLY A 175 -10.18 2.05 1.03
N PRO A 176 -10.15 1.82 2.34
CA PRO A 176 -9.34 2.60 3.26
C PRO A 176 -7.85 2.32 3.07
N LEU A 177 -7.05 3.31 3.42
CA LEU A 177 -5.60 3.25 3.49
C LEU A 177 -5.18 3.54 4.93
N LEU A 178 -4.33 2.67 5.47
CA LEU A 178 -3.58 2.90 6.69
C LEU A 178 -2.10 2.79 6.37
N ALA A 179 -1.37 3.85 6.56
CA ALA A 179 0.06 3.92 6.35
C ALA A 179 0.76 4.33 7.65
N THR A 180 2.07 4.17 7.69
CA THR A 180 2.89 4.59 8.85
C THR A 180 2.78 6.08 9.15
N ASP A 181 2.45 6.87 8.17
CA ASP A 181 2.43 8.33 8.18
C ASP A 181 1.06 8.95 7.90
N CYS A 182 0.06 8.18 7.40
CA CYS A 182 -1.26 8.71 7.11
C CYS A 182 -2.40 7.70 7.21
N ILE A 183 -3.60 8.23 7.32
CA ILE A 183 -4.86 7.52 7.17
C ILE A 183 -5.63 8.18 6.02
N GLY A 184 -6.19 7.38 5.13
CA GLY A 184 -6.89 7.89 3.96
C GLY A 184 -7.72 6.84 3.25
N VAL A 185 -7.95 7.10 1.98
CA VAL A 185 -8.62 6.19 1.05
C VAL A 185 -7.73 5.94 -0.16
N HIS A 186 -7.89 4.80 -0.78
CA HIS A 186 -7.22 4.49 -2.03
C HIS A 186 -8.23 3.97 -3.06
N TRP A 187 -7.94 4.23 -4.30
CA TRP A 187 -8.65 3.72 -5.45
C TRP A 187 -7.68 3.44 -6.60
N GLY A 188 -8.10 2.64 -7.57
CA GLY A 188 -7.22 2.35 -8.69
C GLY A 188 -7.78 1.34 -9.66
N ILE A 189 -6.99 1.07 -10.69
CA ILE A 189 -7.29 0.12 -11.75
C ILE A 189 -6.20 -0.94 -11.80
N GLY A 190 -6.60 -2.19 -12.05
CA GLY A 190 -5.67 -3.31 -12.27
C GLY A 190 -6.02 -4.13 -13.50
N PHE A 191 -5.02 -4.83 -14.01
CA PHE A 191 -5.06 -5.65 -15.22
C PHE A 191 -4.52 -7.05 -14.99
#